data_c56735e956ef914cf26104f572859304
#
_entry.id   c56735e956ef914cf26104f572859304
#
_cell.length_a   1.000
_cell.length_b   1.000
_cell.length_c   1.000
_cell.angle_alpha   90.00
_cell.angle_beta   90.00
_cell.angle_gamma   90.00
#
_symmetry.space_group_name_H-M   'P 1'
#
loop_
_entity.id
_entity.type
_entity.pdbx_description
1 polymer ?
#
loop_
_entity_poly.entity_id
_entity_poly.type
_entity_poly.pdbx_seq_one_letter_code
_entity_poly.pdbx_strand_id
1 'polypeptide(L)'
;IVKSKGYVTVNLDSGWQPTRYISSADLNLCGKNQLLNSQVIVSIIRNSMLNPIYVKIFESDYRDRILCIFSKIPEMQHELDHPVFIFSHILLPHGPYYWGPNGEHIIPEKATLEGFSQDIVGYTNQLQFTNNKVKEMVDKILTESDIPPVIIILSDHGTMLNYDPDNVTDEYIKE
;
A
#
# COMPACT_ATOMS: atom_id res chain seq x y z
N ILE A 1 -17.71 5.63 15.98
CA ILE A 1 -19.08 5.38 15.44
C ILE A 1 -19.25 3.90 15.09
N VAL A 2 -18.39 3.26 14.24
CA VAL A 2 -18.57 1.85 13.83
C VAL A 2 -18.48 0.88 15.02
N LYS A 3 -17.55 1.08 15.94
CA LYS A 3 -17.43 0.27 17.16
C LYS A 3 -18.70 0.29 18.03
N SER A 4 -19.36 1.43 18.17
CA SER A 4 -20.61 1.53 18.93
C SER A 4 -21.79 0.80 18.27
N LYS A 5 -21.58 0.31 17.03
CA LYS A 5 -22.53 -0.51 16.28
C LYS A 5 -22.13 -2.01 16.26
N GLY A 6 -21.16 -2.40 17.08
CA GLY A 6 -20.70 -3.79 17.20
C GLY A 6 -19.70 -4.25 16.15
N TYR A 7 -19.13 -3.34 15.36
CA TYR A 7 -18.09 -3.69 14.39
C TYR A 7 -16.73 -3.89 15.06
N VAL A 8 -16.02 -4.92 14.68
CA VAL A 8 -14.58 -5.05 14.91
C VAL A 8 -13.86 -4.21 13.87
N THR A 9 -12.95 -3.36 14.34
CA THR A 9 -12.18 -2.45 13.47
C THR A 9 -10.79 -3.00 13.21
N VAL A 10 -10.43 -3.14 11.93
CA VAL A 10 -9.15 -3.68 11.48
C VAL A 10 -8.42 -2.63 10.67
N ASN A 11 -7.16 -2.38 11.02
CA ASN A 11 -6.23 -1.59 10.23
C ASN A 11 -5.16 -2.50 9.64
N LEU A 12 -4.87 -2.33 8.36
CA LEU A 12 -3.78 -3.02 7.68
C LEU A 12 -2.60 -2.07 7.51
N ASP A 13 -1.45 -2.44 8.06
CA ASP A 13 -0.24 -1.60 8.09
C ASP A 13 0.21 -1.21 6.67
N SER A 14 0.11 0.06 6.34
CA SER A 14 0.52 0.62 5.05
C SER A 14 2.04 0.74 4.89
N GLY A 15 2.79 0.74 5.98
CA GLY A 15 4.20 1.14 6.03
C GLY A 15 4.42 2.66 6.12
N TRP A 16 3.39 3.48 5.90
CA TRP A 16 3.46 4.93 6.00
C TRP A 16 2.98 5.41 7.38
N GLN A 17 3.77 6.21 8.06
CA GLN A 17 3.58 6.59 9.47
C GLN A 17 2.13 6.96 9.86
N PRO A 18 1.39 7.81 9.12
CA PRO A 18 0.03 8.19 9.52
C PRO A 18 -0.99 7.04 9.53
N THR A 19 -0.80 6.01 8.71
CA THR A 19 -1.74 4.89 8.57
C THR A 19 -1.14 3.52 8.89
N ARG A 20 0.11 3.52 9.35
CA ARG A 20 0.83 2.31 9.73
C ARG A 20 0.20 1.61 10.92
N TYR A 21 -0.14 2.37 11.95
CA TYR A 21 -0.72 1.87 13.17
C TYR A 21 -1.83 2.80 13.64
N ILE A 22 -3.01 2.26 13.85
CA ILE A 22 -4.16 2.99 14.37
C ILE A 22 -4.46 2.48 15.78
N SER A 23 -4.13 3.27 16.80
CA SER A 23 -4.30 2.88 18.20
C SER A 23 -5.75 2.62 18.59
N SER A 24 -6.70 3.22 17.88
CA SER A 24 -8.13 3.00 18.09
C SER A 24 -8.69 1.78 17.33
N ALA A 25 -7.92 1.13 16.45
CA ALA A 25 -8.33 -0.12 15.82
C ALA A 25 -8.23 -1.28 16.82
N ASP A 26 -9.13 -2.26 16.69
CA ASP A 26 -9.09 -3.47 17.52
C ASP A 26 -7.95 -4.38 17.09
N LEU A 27 -7.68 -4.42 15.77
CA LEU A 27 -6.58 -5.20 15.18
C LEU A 27 -5.74 -4.30 14.28
N ASN A 28 -4.42 -4.47 14.35
CA ASN A 28 -3.45 -3.92 13.39
C ASN A 28 -2.67 -5.09 12.82
N LEU A 29 -2.82 -5.35 11.53
CA LEU A 29 -2.28 -6.52 10.83
C LEU A 29 -1.26 -6.12 9.77
N CYS A 30 -0.55 -7.09 9.22
CA CYS A 30 0.46 -6.96 8.16
C CYS A 30 1.70 -6.14 8.53
N GLY A 31 1.87 -5.71 9.78
CA GLY A 31 3.09 -5.05 10.26
C GLY A 31 4.13 -6.05 10.74
N LYS A 32 5.38 -5.99 10.22
CA LYS A 32 6.41 -6.97 10.58
C LYS A 32 7.53 -6.44 11.46
N ASN A 33 8.10 -5.29 11.23
CA ASN A 33 9.36 -4.87 11.87
C ASN A 33 9.26 -3.54 12.61
N GLN A 34 9.06 -3.60 13.92
CA GLN A 34 9.05 -2.39 14.78
C GLN A 34 10.44 -1.73 14.89
N LEU A 35 11.54 -2.48 14.74
CA LEU A 35 12.90 -1.94 14.83
C LEU A 35 13.25 -0.95 13.72
N LEU A 36 12.68 -1.16 12.51
CA LEU A 36 12.87 -0.26 11.37
C LEU A 36 11.94 0.96 11.41
N ASN A 37 11.21 1.16 12.49
CA ASN A 37 10.25 2.27 12.64
C ASN A 37 10.90 3.56 13.13
N SER A 38 12.08 3.49 13.73
CA SER A 38 12.78 4.68 14.21
C SER A 38 13.44 5.40 13.04
N GLN A 39 12.98 6.60 12.72
CA GLN A 39 13.58 7.44 11.68
C GLN A 39 15.06 7.72 11.94
N VAL A 40 15.45 7.80 13.21
CA VAL A 40 16.86 7.99 13.61
C VAL A 40 17.69 6.77 13.24
N ILE A 41 17.23 5.55 13.58
CA ILE A 41 17.92 4.31 13.24
C ILE A 41 18.00 4.14 11.72
N VAL A 42 16.90 4.39 11.01
CA VAL A 42 16.84 4.35 9.55
C VAL A 42 17.82 5.35 8.93
N SER A 43 17.90 6.58 9.42
CA SER A 43 18.85 7.58 8.93
C SER A 43 20.30 7.17 9.15
N ILE A 44 20.62 6.60 10.32
CA ILE A 44 21.97 6.11 10.61
C ILE A 44 22.34 4.97 9.66
N ILE A 45 21.46 3.99 9.47
CA ILE A 45 21.73 2.83 8.60
C ILE A 45 21.86 3.28 7.14
N ARG A 46 20.98 4.16 6.65
CA ARG A 46 21.03 4.67 5.28
C ARG A 46 22.31 5.42 4.94
N ASN A 47 22.89 6.11 5.92
CA ASN A 47 24.14 6.85 5.76
C ASN A 47 25.39 6.02 6.15
N SER A 48 25.24 4.71 6.32
CA SER A 48 26.33 3.80 6.68
C SER A 48 26.62 2.80 5.57
N MET A 49 27.69 2.01 5.75
CA MET A 49 28.03 0.88 4.87
C MET A 49 26.96 -0.23 4.88
N LEU A 50 26.00 -0.19 5.79
CA LEU A 50 24.91 -1.16 5.89
C LEU A 50 23.72 -0.81 4.98
N ASN A 51 23.74 0.32 4.27
CA ASN A 51 22.67 0.75 3.39
C ASN A 51 22.22 -0.33 2.37
N PRO A 52 23.11 -1.07 1.68
CA PRO A 52 22.66 -2.10 0.72
C PRO A 52 21.85 -3.23 1.38
N ILE A 53 22.22 -3.60 2.61
CA ILE A 53 21.50 -4.62 3.39
C ILE A 53 20.15 -4.07 3.82
N TYR A 54 20.12 -2.83 4.28
CA TYR A 54 18.88 -2.15 4.66
C TYR A 54 17.89 -2.05 3.50
N VAL A 55 18.36 -1.62 2.32
CA VAL A 55 17.52 -1.51 1.12
C VAL A 55 16.87 -2.85 0.79
N LYS A 56 17.63 -3.95 0.82
CA LYS A 56 17.10 -5.29 0.56
C LYS A 56 16.05 -5.74 1.58
N ILE A 57 16.29 -5.48 2.86
CA ILE A 57 15.35 -5.82 3.94
C ILE A 57 14.08 -4.97 3.81
N PHE A 58 14.22 -3.67 3.54
CA PHE A 58 13.10 -2.75 3.35
C PHE A 58 12.24 -3.14 2.15
N GLU A 59 12.86 -3.49 1.04
CA GLU A 59 12.17 -3.95 -0.16
C GLU A 59 11.36 -5.23 0.12
N SER A 60 11.97 -6.22 0.79
CA SER A 60 11.28 -7.46 1.17
C SER A 60 10.10 -7.17 2.10
N ASP A 61 10.29 -6.34 3.13
CA ASP A 61 9.23 -5.95 4.07
C ASP A 61 8.08 -5.21 3.38
N TYR A 62 8.40 -4.30 2.46
CA TYR A 62 7.40 -3.57 1.69
C TYR A 62 6.56 -4.50 0.81
N ARG A 63 7.21 -5.40 0.05
CA ARG A 63 6.53 -6.36 -0.83
C ARG A 63 5.66 -7.34 -0.03
N ASP A 64 6.20 -7.91 1.04
CA ASP A 64 5.48 -8.84 1.91
C ASP A 64 4.25 -8.18 2.53
N ARG A 65 4.36 -6.92 2.93
CA ARG A 65 3.25 -6.14 3.49
C ARG A 65 2.14 -5.92 2.47
N ILE A 66 2.47 -5.51 1.26
CA ILE A 66 1.49 -5.33 0.17
C ILE A 66 0.76 -6.64 -0.13
N LEU A 67 1.49 -7.74 -0.26
CA LEU A 67 0.88 -9.06 -0.51
C LEU A 67 0.03 -9.51 0.68
N CYS A 68 0.47 -9.26 1.91
CA CYS A 68 -0.32 -9.52 3.12
C CYS A 68 -1.65 -8.77 3.09
N ILE A 69 -1.65 -7.48 2.72
CA ILE A 69 -2.87 -6.67 2.65
C ILE A 69 -3.87 -7.31 1.68
N PHE A 70 -3.46 -7.62 0.45
CA PHE A 70 -4.34 -8.20 -0.55
C PHE A 70 -4.88 -9.59 -0.17
N SER A 71 -4.11 -10.38 0.58
CA SER A 71 -4.58 -11.70 1.07
C SER A 71 -5.49 -11.59 2.28
N LYS A 72 -5.16 -10.68 3.23
CA LYS A 72 -5.88 -10.59 4.50
C LYS A 72 -7.27 -9.97 4.39
N ILE A 73 -7.48 -9.00 3.51
CA ILE A 73 -8.78 -8.34 3.38
C ILE A 73 -9.91 -9.35 3.12
N PRO A 74 -9.84 -10.24 2.12
CA PRO A 74 -10.89 -11.22 1.91
C PRO A 74 -10.99 -12.31 3.01
N GLU A 75 -9.90 -12.61 3.72
CA GLU A 75 -9.90 -13.61 4.78
C GLU A 75 -10.65 -13.14 6.04
N MET A 76 -10.65 -11.83 6.32
CA MET A 76 -11.22 -11.27 7.55
C MET A 76 -12.71 -11.56 7.76
N GLN A 77 -13.47 -11.76 6.69
CA GLN A 77 -14.89 -12.09 6.78
C GLN A 77 -15.15 -13.48 7.40
N HIS A 78 -14.14 -14.38 7.36
CA HIS A 78 -14.23 -15.74 7.89
C HIS A 78 -13.52 -15.91 9.23
N GLU A 79 -12.66 -14.96 9.61
CA GLU A 79 -11.86 -15.05 10.84
C GLU A 79 -12.58 -14.49 12.06
N LEU A 80 -13.65 -13.71 11.88
CA LEU A 80 -14.31 -12.99 12.96
C LEU A 80 -15.83 -13.24 12.96
N ASP A 81 -16.38 -13.58 14.13
CA ASP A 81 -17.82 -13.82 14.33
C ASP A 81 -18.64 -12.50 14.44
N HIS A 82 -18.06 -11.38 14.07
CA HIS A 82 -18.66 -10.04 14.18
C HIS A 82 -18.55 -9.29 12.85
N PRO A 83 -19.44 -8.32 12.59
CA PRO A 83 -19.27 -7.45 11.43
C PRO A 83 -17.94 -6.69 11.52
N VAL A 84 -17.22 -6.62 10.41
CA VAL A 84 -15.85 -6.07 10.34
C VAL A 84 -15.87 -4.76 9.56
N PHE A 85 -15.16 -3.77 10.09
CA PHE A 85 -14.80 -2.56 9.37
C PHE A 85 -13.30 -2.57 9.11
N ILE A 86 -12.92 -2.73 7.86
CA ILE A 86 -11.51 -2.76 7.43
C ILE A 86 -11.13 -1.40 6.85
N PHE A 87 -10.05 -0.83 7.37
CA PHE A 87 -9.36 0.29 6.75
C PHE A 87 -8.01 -0.18 6.23
N SER A 88 -7.74 0.11 4.96
CA SER A 88 -6.47 -0.23 4.33
C SER A 88 -6.00 0.92 3.44
N HIS A 89 -4.82 1.44 3.72
CA HIS A 89 -4.12 2.38 2.86
C HIS A 89 -3.03 1.64 2.09
N ILE A 90 -3.27 1.35 0.82
CA ILE A 90 -2.35 0.61 -0.04
C ILE A 90 -1.51 1.63 -0.81
N LEU A 91 -0.19 1.65 -0.57
CA LEU A 91 0.72 2.61 -1.18
C LEU A 91 1.03 2.32 -2.68
N LEU A 92 0.25 1.48 -3.32
CA LEU A 92 0.35 1.26 -4.76
C LEU A 92 -0.60 2.20 -5.51
N PRO A 93 -0.24 2.66 -6.70
CA PRO A 93 0.99 2.37 -7.46
C PRO A 93 2.17 3.32 -7.19
N HIS A 94 2.26 3.95 -6.01
CA HIS A 94 3.37 4.84 -5.66
C HIS A 94 4.73 4.12 -5.76
N GLY A 95 5.78 4.82 -6.23
CA GLY A 95 7.14 4.27 -6.25
C GLY A 95 7.72 4.00 -4.85
N PRO A 96 8.75 3.18 -4.74
CA PRO A 96 9.50 2.54 -5.83
C PRO A 96 8.73 1.41 -6.54
N TYR A 97 9.01 1.23 -7.83
CA TYR A 97 8.27 0.28 -8.67
C TYR A 97 8.91 -1.10 -8.62
N TYR A 98 8.42 -1.95 -7.73
CA TYR A 98 8.94 -3.30 -7.47
C TYR A 98 8.19 -4.41 -8.22
N TRP A 99 7.11 -4.09 -8.94
CA TRP A 99 6.31 -5.09 -9.65
C TRP A 99 6.21 -4.81 -11.14
N GLY A 100 6.46 -5.85 -11.93
CA GLY A 100 6.01 -5.92 -13.31
C GLY A 100 4.49 -6.15 -13.39
N PRO A 101 3.91 -6.06 -14.60
CA PRO A 101 2.46 -6.07 -14.79
C PRO A 101 1.75 -7.35 -14.31
N ASN A 102 2.46 -8.49 -14.29
CA ASN A 102 1.93 -9.78 -13.82
C ASN A 102 2.46 -10.16 -12.42
N GLY A 103 3.09 -9.23 -11.70
CA GLY A 103 3.63 -9.47 -10.36
C GLY A 103 5.10 -9.90 -10.32
N GLU A 104 5.80 -9.82 -11.44
CA GLU A 104 7.23 -10.07 -11.52
C GLU A 104 7.99 -9.10 -10.61
N HIS A 105 9.03 -9.61 -9.95
CA HIS A 105 9.89 -8.77 -9.14
C HIS A 105 10.79 -7.91 -10.03
N ILE A 106 10.66 -6.60 -9.90
CA ILE A 106 11.50 -5.60 -10.55
C ILE A 106 12.44 -4.99 -9.50
N ILE A 107 13.72 -4.88 -9.82
CA ILE A 107 14.67 -4.12 -9.02
C ILE A 107 14.76 -2.72 -9.65
N PRO A 108 14.30 -1.66 -8.97
CA PRO A 108 14.36 -0.32 -9.52
C PRO A 108 15.81 0.12 -9.72
N GLU A 109 16.18 0.54 -10.92
CA GLU A 109 17.53 1.03 -11.23
C GLU A 109 17.87 2.32 -10.47
N LYS A 110 16.85 3.13 -10.17
CA LYS A 110 16.99 4.41 -9.46
C LYS A 110 15.96 4.50 -8.33
N ALA A 111 16.41 4.31 -7.10
CA ALA A 111 15.58 4.48 -5.91
C ALA A 111 15.58 5.94 -5.39
N THR A 112 15.58 6.94 -6.27
CA THR A 112 15.49 8.36 -5.89
C THR A 112 14.10 8.89 -6.20
N LEU A 113 13.59 9.82 -5.38
CA LEU A 113 12.28 10.46 -5.59
C LEU A 113 12.16 11.08 -6.99
N GLU A 114 13.23 11.70 -7.47
CA GLU A 114 13.29 12.30 -8.82
C GLU A 114 13.23 11.24 -9.93
N GLY A 115 13.79 10.04 -9.71
CA GLY A 115 13.76 8.94 -10.67
C GLY A 115 12.38 8.32 -10.83
N PHE A 116 11.57 8.31 -9.77
CA PHE A 116 10.20 7.74 -9.83
C PHE A 116 9.23 8.61 -10.63
N SER A 117 9.35 9.92 -10.55
CA SER A 117 8.45 10.84 -11.26
C SER A 117 8.60 10.81 -12.79
N GLN A 118 9.65 10.18 -13.31
CA GLN A 118 9.94 10.08 -14.74
C GLN A 118 9.85 8.65 -15.27
N ASP A 119 9.69 7.64 -14.41
CA ASP A 119 9.60 6.24 -14.81
C ASP A 119 8.15 5.84 -15.13
N ILE A 120 7.70 6.27 -16.31
CA ILE A 120 6.35 5.96 -16.81
C ILE A 120 6.14 4.46 -16.96
N VAL A 121 7.16 3.73 -17.40
CA VAL A 121 7.05 2.27 -17.61
C VAL A 121 6.89 1.55 -16.27
N GLY A 122 7.72 1.89 -15.28
CA GLY A 122 7.62 1.34 -13.93
C GLY A 122 6.27 1.64 -13.29
N TYR A 123 5.81 2.89 -13.40
CA TYR A 123 4.47 3.27 -12.93
C TYR A 123 3.36 2.46 -13.59
N THR A 124 3.36 2.39 -14.93
CA THR A 124 2.30 1.70 -15.68
C THR A 124 2.26 0.21 -15.36
N ASN A 125 3.42 -0.43 -15.25
CA ASN A 125 3.52 -1.84 -14.88
C ASN A 125 2.96 -2.09 -13.48
N GLN A 126 3.37 -1.26 -12.51
CA GLN A 126 2.91 -1.39 -11.13
C GLN A 126 1.42 -1.05 -10.99
N LEU A 127 0.90 -0.08 -11.76
CA LEU A 127 -0.52 0.21 -11.84
C LEU A 127 -1.33 -0.98 -12.38
N GLN A 128 -0.84 -1.63 -13.44
CA GLN A 128 -1.48 -2.83 -13.98
C GLN A 128 -1.52 -3.96 -12.95
N PHE A 129 -0.41 -4.22 -12.27
CA PHE A 129 -0.35 -5.17 -11.16
C PHE A 129 -1.37 -4.82 -10.06
N THR A 130 -1.40 -3.55 -9.66
CA THR A 130 -2.33 -3.05 -8.63
C THR A 130 -3.77 -3.31 -9.01
N ASN A 131 -4.16 -2.95 -10.24
CA ASN A 131 -5.52 -3.14 -10.75
C ASN A 131 -5.91 -4.63 -10.78
N ASN A 132 -4.99 -5.50 -11.19
CA ASN A 132 -5.22 -6.95 -11.18
C ASN A 132 -5.44 -7.46 -9.74
N LYS A 133 -4.60 -7.03 -8.79
CA LYS A 133 -4.73 -7.43 -7.38
C LYS A 133 -6.01 -6.89 -6.72
N VAL A 134 -6.39 -5.65 -7.00
CA VAL A 134 -7.65 -5.09 -6.51
C VAL A 134 -8.83 -5.88 -7.06
N LYS A 135 -8.83 -6.19 -8.36
CA LYS A 135 -9.88 -6.99 -8.98
C LYS A 135 -9.98 -8.38 -8.36
N GLU A 136 -8.86 -9.12 -8.26
CA GLU A 136 -8.80 -10.44 -7.60
C GLU A 136 -9.37 -10.39 -6.17
N MET A 137 -8.97 -9.38 -5.41
CA MET A 137 -9.41 -9.18 -4.03
C MET A 137 -10.92 -8.92 -3.96
N VAL A 138 -11.45 -8.03 -4.80
CA VAL A 138 -12.89 -7.71 -4.84
C VAL A 138 -13.70 -8.92 -5.28
N ASP A 139 -13.27 -9.62 -6.33
CA ASP A 139 -13.93 -10.82 -6.83
C ASP A 139 -13.99 -11.89 -5.71
N LYS A 140 -12.91 -12.09 -4.97
CA LYS A 140 -12.86 -13.02 -3.84
C LYS A 140 -13.81 -12.61 -2.71
N ILE A 141 -13.80 -11.33 -2.31
CA ILE A 141 -14.72 -10.83 -1.29
C ILE A 141 -16.17 -11.08 -1.69
N LEU A 142 -16.56 -10.73 -2.91
CA LEU A 142 -17.95 -10.87 -3.37
C LEU A 142 -18.38 -12.33 -3.55
N THR A 143 -17.45 -13.21 -3.92
CA THR A 143 -17.73 -14.63 -4.13
C THR A 143 -17.85 -15.41 -2.81
N GLU A 144 -17.03 -15.03 -1.82
CA GLU A 144 -16.94 -15.75 -0.56
C GLU A 144 -17.82 -15.17 0.55
N SER A 145 -18.42 -13.98 0.35
CA SER A 145 -19.28 -13.35 1.36
C SER A 145 -20.71 -13.89 1.29
N ASP A 146 -21.23 -14.38 2.40
CA ASP A 146 -22.66 -14.75 2.53
C ASP A 146 -23.56 -13.52 2.37
N ILE A 147 -23.12 -12.36 2.87
CA ILE A 147 -23.78 -11.08 2.74
C ILE A 147 -22.81 -10.11 2.04
N PRO A 148 -23.15 -9.60 0.84
CA PRO A 148 -22.26 -8.69 0.12
C PRO A 148 -21.89 -7.45 0.96
N PRO A 149 -20.59 -7.20 1.19
CA PRO A 149 -20.16 -6.04 1.97
C PRO A 149 -20.22 -4.76 1.15
N VAL A 150 -20.18 -3.61 1.83
CA VAL A 150 -19.92 -2.32 1.19
C VAL A 150 -18.42 -2.18 0.96
N ILE A 151 -18.02 -2.02 -0.30
CA ILE A 151 -16.61 -1.81 -0.70
C ILE A 151 -16.47 -0.38 -1.22
N ILE A 152 -15.53 0.37 -0.64
CA ILE A 152 -15.22 1.74 -1.05
C ILE A 152 -13.74 1.77 -1.45
N ILE A 153 -13.46 2.11 -2.70
CA ILE A 153 -12.10 2.25 -3.23
C ILE A 153 -11.92 3.71 -3.65
N LEU A 154 -10.92 4.36 -3.07
CA LEU A 154 -10.62 5.77 -3.30
C LEU A 154 -9.12 5.93 -3.57
N SER A 155 -8.77 6.90 -4.41
CA SER A 155 -7.42 7.46 -4.49
C SER A 155 -7.38 8.76 -3.70
N ASP A 156 -6.26 9.06 -3.05
CA ASP A 156 -6.02 10.31 -2.34
C ASP A 156 -5.59 11.43 -3.31
N HIS A 157 -4.92 11.07 -4.42
CA HIS A 157 -4.51 11.97 -5.51
C HIS A 157 -4.23 11.19 -6.79
N GLY A 158 -4.04 11.91 -7.89
CA GLY A 158 -3.58 11.38 -9.18
C GLY A 158 -2.07 11.17 -9.23
N THR A 159 -1.58 10.72 -10.39
CA THR A 159 -0.14 10.59 -10.62
C THR A 159 0.52 11.96 -10.76
N MET A 160 1.78 12.06 -10.28
CA MET A 160 2.64 13.23 -10.50
C MET A 160 3.58 13.03 -11.71
N LEU A 161 3.35 12.02 -12.53
CA LEU A 161 4.13 11.81 -13.76
C LEU A 161 3.97 13.00 -14.68
N ASN A 162 5.09 13.54 -15.15
CA ASN A 162 5.14 14.73 -16.00
C ASN A 162 4.56 16.01 -15.37
N TYR A 163 4.38 16.06 -14.05
CA TYR A 163 3.96 17.28 -13.38
C TYR A 163 5.08 18.32 -13.48
N ASP A 164 4.78 19.42 -14.15
CA ASP A 164 5.65 20.60 -14.23
C ASP A 164 5.01 21.71 -13.41
N PRO A 165 5.57 22.04 -12.23
CA PRO A 165 5.01 23.08 -11.36
C PRO A 165 5.06 24.49 -11.99
N ASP A 166 5.93 24.69 -12.96
CA ASP A 166 6.10 25.99 -13.64
C ASP A 166 5.14 26.16 -14.84
N ASN A 167 4.51 25.07 -15.30
CA ASN A 167 3.59 25.01 -16.43
C ASN A 167 2.22 24.40 -16.08
N VAL A 168 1.69 24.71 -14.90
CA VAL A 168 0.32 24.31 -14.52
C VAL A 168 -0.67 25.05 -15.41
N THR A 169 -1.14 24.40 -16.46
CA THR A 169 -2.23 24.93 -17.30
C THR A 169 -3.58 24.47 -16.75
N ASP A 170 -4.62 25.25 -17.00
CA ASP A 170 -6.00 24.92 -16.59
C ASP A 170 -6.51 23.55 -17.13
N GLU A 171 -5.77 22.93 -18.02
CA GLU A 171 -6.04 21.60 -18.58
C GLU A 171 -5.78 20.48 -17.57
N TYR A 172 -4.82 20.65 -16.63
CA TYR A 172 -4.55 19.70 -15.53
C TYR A 172 -5.58 19.72 -14.41
N ILE A 173 -6.45 20.73 -14.38
CA ILE A 173 -7.47 20.91 -13.32
C ILE A 173 -8.82 20.29 -13.72
N LYS A 174 -8.98 19.86 -14.98
CA LYS A 174 -10.27 19.43 -15.54
C LYS A 174 -10.46 17.90 -15.65
N GLU A 175 -9.46 17.10 -15.27
CA GLU A 175 -9.56 15.65 -15.16
C GLU A 175 -9.69 15.21 -13.69
#